data_8c52c5ffcce605b8e27bf3a11db82d58
#
_entry.id   8c52c5ffcce605b8e27bf3a11db82d58
#
_cell.length_a   1.000
_cell.length_b   1.000
_cell.length_c   1.000
_cell.angle_alpha   90.00
_cell.angle_beta   90.00
_cell.angle_gamma   90.00
#
_symmetry.space_group_name_H-M   'P 1'
#
loop_
_entity.id
_entity.type
_entity.pdbx_description
1 polymer ?
#
loop_
_entity_poly.entity_id
_entity_poly.type
_entity_poly.pdbx_seq_one_letter_code
_entity_poly.pdbx_strand_id
1 'polypeptide(L)'
;MKILVTGGAGFIGGNFVHYMVNKYPEDMIVNLDKLTYAGNLETCKPVEDKPNYKFIKGDIADREFIMDLFEKEKFDVVVNFAAESHVDRSIEDPEIFVKTNVMGTTTLLDACVKYGIQRYHQVSTDEVYGDLPLDRPDLFFTENTPLHTSSPYSSAKASADLFVLAYHRTYGLPVTISRCSNNYGPYHFPEKLSPLIISRALNDETIPVYGTGENVRDWLHVYDHCVAIDLIVRKGRVGEVYNVGGHNERTNLEVVKTVLHALNKPESLITYVTDRKGHDMRYAIDPTKLETELGWKPKYTFDTGIPMTIQWYLDNKEWWENIISGEYQNYFEKMYVEKGRAKE
;
A
#
# COMPACT_ATOMS: atom_id res chain seq x y z
N MET A 1 -18.08 7.57 15.20
CA MET A 1 -17.99 8.13 13.83
C MET A 1 -18.35 7.03 12.83
N LYS A 2 -18.80 7.44 11.62
CA LYS A 2 -18.98 6.51 10.50
C LYS A 2 -17.89 6.76 9.47
N ILE A 3 -17.00 5.79 9.29
CA ILE A 3 -15.79 5.92 8.50
C ILE A 3 -15.88 5.04 7.26
N LEU A 4 -15.77 5.66 6.07
CA LEU A 4 -15.58 4.94 4.83
C LEU A 4 -14.11 4.61 4.65
N VAL A 5 -13.80 3.33 4.52
CA VAL A 5 -12.47 2.82 4.14
C VAL A 5 -12.59 2.21 2.76
N THR A 6 -11.93 2.79 1.75
CA THR A 6 -11.91 2.22 0.40
C THR A 6 -10.69 1.33 0.21
N GLY A 7 -10.79 0.26 -0.56
CA GLY A 7 -9.68 -0.69 -0.74
C GLY A 7 -9.40 -1.55 0.50
N GLY A 8 -10.40 -1.72 1.37
CA GLY A 8 -10.24 -2.43 2.64
C GLY A 8 -10.30 -3.96 2.55
N ALA A 9 -10.43 -4.55 1.36
CA ALA A 9 -10.19 -5.98 1.12
C ALA A 9 -8.76 -6.25 0.60
N GLY A 10 -7.95 -5.19 0.41
CA GLY A 10 -6.54 -5.28 0.05
C GLY A 10 -5.61 -5.40 1.26
N PHE A 11 -4.30 -5.29 1.03
CA PHE A 11 -3.27 -5.47 2.05
C PHE A 11 -3.32 -4.41 3.18
N ILE A 12 -2.98 -3.16 2.87
CA ILE A 12 -2.87 -2.10 3.90
C ILE A 12 -4.26 -1.75 4.42
N GLY A 13 -5.24 -1.60 3.50
CA GLY A 13 -6.61 -1.28 3.85
C GLY A 13 -7.27 -2.33 4.75
N GLY A 14 -7.04 -3.63 4.48
CA GLY A 14 -7.55 -4.73 5.30
C GLY A 14 -6.97 -4.72 6.72
N ASN A 15 -5.65 -4.54 6.85
CA ASN A 15 -5.03 -4.37 8.17
C ASN A 15 -5.56 -3.14 8.91
N PHE A 16 -5.80 -2.04 8.19
CA PHE A 16 -6.39 -0.84 8.78
C PHE A 16 -7.84 -1.08 9.24
N VAL A 17 -8.64 -1.79 8.45
CA VAL A 17 -10.00 -2.20 8.84
C VAL A 17 -9.96 -3.04 10.13
N HIS A 18 -9.08 -4.07 10.20
CA HIS A 18 -8.91 -4.87 11.41
C HIS A 18 -8.53 -4.02 12.63
N TYR A 19 -7.57 -3.14 12.44
CA TYR A 19 -7.09 -2.24 13.49
C TYR A 19 -8.22 -1.34 14.00
N MET A 20 -8.98 -0.69 13.12
CA MET A 20 -10.02 0.26 13.49
C MET A 20 -11.23 -0.42 14.15
N VAL A 21 -11.71 -1.53 13.57
CA VAL A 21 -12.85 -2.30 14.10
C VAL A 21 -12.60 -2.80 15.52
N ASN A 22 -11.37 -3.28 15.79
CA ASN A 22 -11.03 -3.81 17.11
C ASN A 22 -10.70 -2.71 18.13
N LYS A 23 -10.11 -1.61 17.69
CA LYS A 23 -9.69 -0.51 18.58
C LYS A 23 -10.85 0.42 18.97
N TYR A 24 -11.80 0.63 18.06
CA TYR A 24 -12.89 1.60 18.21
C TYR A 24 -14.25 0.93 17.99
N PRO A 25 -14.76 0.17 18.96
CA PRO A 25 -16.03 -0.54 18.80
C PRO A 25 -17.25 0.41 18.62
N GLU A 26 -17.11 1.67 18.99
CA GLU A 26 -18.12 2.72 18.81
C GLU A 26 -18.10 3.39 17.42
N ASP A 27 -17.06 3.17 16.63
CA ASP A 27 -16.97 3.69 15.26
C ASP A 27 -17.48 2.64 14.28
N MET A 28 -18.37 3.02 13.36
CA MET A 28 -18.82 2.16 12.26
C MET A 28 -17.84 2.22 11.11
N ILE A 29 -17.24 1.12 10.75
CA ILE A 29 -16.30 0.99 9.62
C ILE A 29 -17.04 0.40 8.43
N VAL A 30 -17.22 1.19 7.38
CA VAL A 30 -17.78 0.76 6.11
C VAL A 30 -16.64 0.54 5.13
N ASN A 31 -16.40 -0.71 4.77
CA ASN A 31 -15.35 -1.12 3.84
C ASN A 31 -15.93 -1.20 2.42
N LEU A 32 -15.45 -0.32 1.54
CA LEU A 32 -15.78 -0.32 0.11
C LEU A 32 -14.62 -0.89 -0.70
N ASP A 33 -14.87 -1.98 -1.41
CA ASP A 33 -13.86 -2.56 -2.30
C ASP A 33 -14.50 -3.07 -3.60
N LYS A 34 -13.77 -2.90 -4.70
CA LYS A 34 -14.20 -3.38 -6.02
C LYS A 34 -13.97 -4.88 -6.19
N LEU A 35 -13.10 -5.48 -5.35
CA LEU A 35 -12.65 -6.87 -5.45
C LEU A 35 -11.99 -7.15 -6.80
N THR A 36 -11.00 -6.34 -7.16
CA THR A 36 -10.08 -6.62 -8.27
C THR A 36 -9.09 -7.72 -7.86
N TYR A 37 -8.06 -7.96 -8.65
CA TYR A 37 -7.09 -9.04 -8.42
C TYR A 37 -6.45 -9.03 -7.01
N ALA A 38 -6.25 -7.85 -6.41
CA ALA A 38 -5.62 -7.69 -5.08
C ALA A 38 -6.64 -7.59 -3.93
N GLY A 39 -7.93 -7.50 -4.22
CA GLY A 39 -9.00 -7.46 -3.22
C GLY A 39 -9.51 -8.86 -2.91
N ASN A 40 -9.34 -9.33 -1.67
CA ASN A 40 -9.77 -10.64 -1.23
C ASN A 40 -10.64 -10.54 0.02
N LEU A 41 -11.90 -11.01 -0.06
CA LEU A 41 -12.82 -11.00 1.08
C LEU A 41 -12.36 -11.87 2.26
N GLU A 42 -11.52 -12.87 2.02
CA GLU A 42 -10.94 -13.65 3.11
C GLU A 42 -10.06 -12.80 4.05
N THR A 43 -9.50 -11.70 3.53
CA THR A 43 -8.82 -10.71 4.36
C THR A 43 -9.76 -10.09 5.40
N CYS A 44 -11.06 -10.00 5.13
CA CYS A 44 -12.05 -9.38 6.02
C CYS A 44 -12.68 -10.36 7.02
N LYS A 45 -12.48 -11.68 6.87
CA LYS A 45 -13.06 -12.72 7.76
C LYS A 45 -12.87 -12.44 9.26
N PRO A 46 -11.71 -11.97 9.75
CA PRO A 46 -11.52 -11.72 11.19
C PRO A 46 -12.47 -10.68 11.79
N VAL A 47 -13.12 -9.87 10.97
CA VAL A 47 -14.00 -8.78 11.41
C VAL A 47 -15.41 -8.83 10.80
N GLU A 48 -15.70 -9.80 9.92
CA GLU A 48 -16.95 -9.83 9.15
C GLU A 48 -18.21 -9.88 10.02
N ASP A 49 -18.15 -10.54 11.18
CA ASP A 49 -19.27 -10.68 12.13
C ASP A 49 -19.32 -9.57 13.20
N LYS A 50 -18.42 -8.58 13.13
CA LYS A 50 -18.41 -7.48 14.11
C LYS A 50 -19.55 -6.50 13.85
N PRO A 51 -20.28 -6.07 14.89
CA PRO A 51 -21.44 -5.18 14.74
C PRO A 51 -21.09 -3.80 14.21
N ASN A 52 -19.82 -3.40 14.31
CA ASN A 52 -19.29 -2.12 13.85
C ASN A 52 -18.54 -2.24 12.50
N TYR A 53 -18.78 -3.30 11.74
CA TYR A 53 -18.21 -3.51 10.41
C TYR A 53 -19.31 -3.74 9.36
N LYS A 54 -19.10 -3.17 8.17
CA LYS A 54 -19.98 -3.40 7.02
C LYS A 54 -19.13 -3.43 5.74
N PHE A 55 -19.33 -4.45 4.91
CA PHE A 55 -18.73 -4.53 3.58
C PHE A 55 -19.70 -4.06 2.50
N ILE A 56 -19.20 -3.32 1.53
CA ILE A 56 -19.93 -2.90 0.32
C ILE A 56 -19.02 -3.15 -0.88
N LYS A 57 -19.52 -3.86 -1.89
CA LYS A 57 -18.80 -4.02 -3.17
C LYS A 57 -19.12 -2.83 -4.08
N GLY A 58 -18.08 -2.15 -4.59
CA GLY A 58 -18.27 -1.04 -5.52
C GLY A 58 -16.96 -0.43 -6.01
N ASP A 59 -17.05 0.33 -7.09
CA ASP A 59 -15.92 1.00 -7.74
C ASP A 59 -15.91 2.48 -7.35
N ILE A 60 -14.79 2.98 -6.83
CA ILE A 60 -14.63 4.41 -6.51
C ILE A 60 -14.71 5.31 -7.74
N ALA A 61 -14.46 4.78 -8.94
CA ALA A 61 -14.57 5.50 -10.20
C ALA A 61 -16.02 5.55 -10.75
N ASP A 62 -16.95 4.80 -10.16
CA ASP A 62 -18.37 4.86 -10.48
C ASP A 62 -19.04 6.04 -9.74
N ARG A 63 -19.20 7.15 -10.47
CA ARG A 63 -19.68 8.41 -9.91
C ARG A 63 -21.11 8.32 -9.37
N GLU A 64 -22.00 7.66 -10.09
CA GLU A 64 -23.41 7.54 -9.68
C GLU A 64 -23.52 6.71 -8.41
N PHE A 65 -22.83 5.57 -8.39
CA PHE A 65 -22.77 4.70 -7.23
C PHE A 65 -22.20 5.43 -6.00
N ILE A 66 -21.09 6.15 -6.14
CA ILE A 66 -20.48 6.87 -5.02
C ILE A 66 -21.36 7.97 -4.48
N MET A 67 -22.03 8.74 -5.35
CA MET A 67 -22.96 9.80 -4.91
C MET A 67 -24.15 9.22 -4.13
N ASP A 68 -24.75 8.13 -4.64
CA ASP A 68 -25.84 7.42 -3.96
C ASP A 68 -25.40 6.81 -2.61
N LEU A 69 -24.19 6.23 -2.58
CA LEU A 69 -23.61 5.66 -1.37
C LEU A 69 -23.43 6.72 -0.27
N PHE A 70 -22.87 7.88 -0.61
CA PHE A 70 -22.65 8.97 0.36
C PHE A 70 -23.96 9.56 0.87
N GLU A 71 -24.97 9.70 0.00
CA GLU A 71 -26.29 10.16 0.40
C GLU A 71 -26.98 9.23 1.40
N LYS A 72 -26.87 7.91 1.17
CA LYS A 72 -27.48 6.88 2.03
C LYS A 72 -26.75 6.69 3.34
N GLU A 73 -25.42 6.57 3.27
CA GLU A 73 -24.61 6.17 4.42
C GLU A 73 -24.22 7.33 5.34
N LYS A 74 -24.10 8.56 4.84
CA LYS A 74 -23.76 9.77 5.60
C LYS A 74 -22.47 9.59 6.41
N PHE A 75 -21.36 9.48 5.72
CA PHE A 75 -20.03 9.32 6.34
C PHE A 75 -19.57 10.58 7.04
N ASP A 76 -18.81 10.40 8.13
CA ASP A 76 -18.07 11.49 8.80
C ASP A 76 -16.66 11.61 8.22
N VAL A 77 -16.01 10.49 7.93
CA VAL A 77 -14.60 10.41 7.53
C VAL A 77 -14.45 9.45 6.34
N VAL A 78 -13.55 9.79 5.45
CA VAL A 78 -13.14 8.93 4.32
C VAL A 78 -11.63 8.67 4.40
N VAL A 79 -11.23 7.40 4.34
CA VAL A 79 -9.82 6.97 4.23
C VAL A 79 -9.66 6.19 2.94
N ASN A 80 -8.93 6.75 1.98
CA ASN A 80 -8.80 6.19 0.65
C ASN A 80 -7.52 5.36 0.49
N PHE A 81 -7.67 4.03 0.50
CA PHE A 81 -6.62 3.07 0.14
C PHE A 81 -6.81 2.51 -1.27
N ALA A 82 -8.02 2.62 -1.85
CA ALA A 82 -8.32 2.03 -3.14
C ALA A 82 -7.40 2.60 -4.23
N ALA A 83 -6.62 1.75 -4.84
CA ALA A 83 -5.69 2.08 -5.90
C ALA A 83 -5.24 0.84 -6.68
N GLU A 84 -4.96 1.02 -7.96
CA GLU A 84 -4.05 0.12 -8.68
C GLU A 84 -2.62 0.41 -8.19
N SER A 85 -1.86 -0.64 -7.81
CA SER A 85 -0.61 -0.47 -7.05
C SER A 85 0.59 -1.26 -7.56
N HIS A 86 0.48 -1.95 -8.70
CA HIS A 86 1.56 -2.76 -9.24
C HIS A 86 2.30 -2.02 -10.34
N VAL A 87 3.57 -1.63 -10.10
CA VAL A 87 4.35 -0.82 -11.04
C VAL A 87 4.47 -1.48 -12.42
N ASP A 88 4.80 -2.78 -12.50
CA ASP A 88 4.92 -3.46 -13.79
C ASP A 88 3.60 -3.45 -14.59
N ARG A 89 2.46 -3.65 -13.91
CA ARG A 89 1.13 -3.52 -14.55
C ARG A 89 0.87 -2.11 -15.05
N SER A 90 1.37 -1.07 -14.36
CA SER A 90 1.22 0.32 -14.80
C SER A 90 1.98 0.63 -16.09
N ILE A 91 3.08 -0.08 -16.34
CA ILE A 91 3.86 0.04 -17.58
C ILE A 91 3.12 -0.63 -18.76
N GLU A 92 2.35 -1.69 -18.46
CA GLU A 92 1.59 -2.43 -19.48
C GLU A 92 0.26 -1.77 -19.83
N ASP A 93 -0.48 -1.32 -18.80
CA ASP A 93 -1.80 -0.69 -18.91
C ASP A 93 -1.87 0.54 -17.98
N PRO A 94 -1.35 1.71 -18.40
CA PRO A 94 -1.40 2.91 -17.60
C PRO A 94 -2.81 3.48 -17.44
N GLU A 95 -3.74 3.19 -18.36
CA GLU A 95 -5.09 3.75 -18.38
C GLU A 95 -5.90 3.35 -17.15
N ILE A 96 -5.80 2.09 -16.71
CA ILE A 96 -6.51 1.62 -15.52
C ILE A 96 -6.02 2.36 -14.25
N PHE A 97 -4.73 2.75 -14.19
CA PHE A 97 -4.18 3.54 -13.09
C PHE A 97 -4.73 4.97 -13.08
N VAL A 98 -4.87 5.61 -14.23
CA VAL A 98 -5.52 6.92 -14.33
C VAL A 98 -6.97 6.82 -13.90
N LYS A 99 -7.71 5.82 -14.39
CA LYS A 99 -9.11 5.62 -14.06
C LYS A 99 -9.33 5.40 -12.56
N THR A 100 -8.58 4.49 -11.96
CA THR A 100 -8.76 4.15 -10.55
C THR A 100 -8.14 5.22 -9.64
N ASN A 101 -6.86 5.54 -9.83
CA ASN A 101 -6.12 6.36 -8.86
C ASN A 101 -6.44 7.86 -9.00
N VAL A 102 -6.72 8.35 -10.20
CA VAL A 102 -7.00 9.77 -10.43
C VAL A 102 -8.52 10.03 -10.47
N MET A 103 -9.23 9.41 -11.40
CA MET A 103 -10.67 9.63 -11.54
C MET A 103 -11.45 9.12 -10.32
N GLY A 104 -11.09 7.94 -9.78
CA GLY A 104 -11.69 7.43 -8.55
C GLY A 104 -11.47 8.36 -7.36
N THR A 105 -10.25 8.89 -7.19
CA THR A 105 -9.95 9.89 -6.15
C THR A 105 -10.80 11.16 -6.35
N THR A 106 -10.87 11.71 -7.56
CA THR A 106 -11.67 12.92 -7.81
C THR A 106 -13.16 12.68 -7.58
N THR A 107 -13.68 11.49 -7.90
CA THR A 107 -15.06 11.11 -7.60
C THR A 107 -15.34 11.11 -6.09
N LEU A 108 -14.44 10.55 -5.29
CA LEU A 108 -14.55 10.59 -3.83
C LEU A 108 -14.47 12.02 -3.29
N LEU A 109 -13.55 12.83 -3.79
CA LEU A 109 -13.38 14.23 -3.37
C LEU A 109 -14.64 15.06 -3.68
N ASP A 110 -15.25 14.90 -4.85
CA ASP A 110 -16.51 15.56 -5.21
C ASP A 110 -17.64 15.17 -4.24
N ALA A 111 -17.76 13.88 -3.92
CA ALA A 111 -18.73 13.42 -2.94
C ALA A 111 -18.45 14.01 -1.55
N CYS A 112 -17.19 14.07 -1.14
CA CYS A 112 -16.78 14.67 0.14
C CYS A 112 -17.16 16.14 0.24
N VAL A 113 -16.96 16.93 -0.82
CA VAL A 113 -17.38 18.34 -0.87
C VAL A 113 -18.90 18.46 -0.82
N LYS A 114 -19.61 17.68 -1.66
CA LYS A 114 -21.08 17.73 -1.76
C LYS A 114 -21.77 17.39 -0.44
N TYR A 115 -21.26 16.40 0.31
CA TYR A 115 -21.90 15.89 1.52
C TYR A 115 -21.24 16.39 2.83
N GLY A 116 -20.25 17.29 2.73
CA GLY A 116 -19.66 17.98 3.90
C GLY A 116 -18.89 17.06 4.83
N ILE A 117 -18.02 16.20 4.30
CA ILE A 117 -17.21 15.25 5.08
C ILE A 117 -16.24 15.99 6.02
N GLN A 118 -16.14 15.54 7.26
CA GLN A 118 -15.30 16.16 8.29
C GLN A 118 -13.80 15.96 8.08
N ARG A 119 -13.42 14.85 7.43
CA ARG A 119 -12.03 14.52 7.11
C ARG A 119 -11.94 13.56 5.91
N TYR A 120 -11.12 13.94 4.93
CA TYR A 120 -10.65 13.03 3.88
C TYR A 120 -9.17 12.73 4.07
N HIS A 121 -8.79 11.47 4.07
CA HIS A 121 -7.39 11.05 4.15
C HIS A 121 -7.01 10.24 2.91
N GLN A 122 -5.93 10.67 2.22
CA GLN A 122 -5.35 9.97 1.07
C GLN A 122 -4.14 9.16 1.53
N VAL A 123 -4.15 7.87 1.29
CA VAL A 123 -2.97 7.02 1.45
C VAL A 123 -2.19 7.02 0.15
N SER A 124 -0.97 7.54 0.19
CA SER A 124 -0.04 7.69 -0.94
C SER A 124 1.27 6.94 -0.67
N THR A 125 2.28 7.17 -1.46
CA THR A 125 3.55 6.45 -1.49
C THR A 125 4.72 7.42 -1.60
N ASP A 126 5.89 7.04 -1.11
CA ASP A 126 7.16 7.74 -1.30
C ASP A 126 7.65 7.71 -2.75
N GLU A 127 7.16 6.78 -3.57
CA GLU A 127 7.49 6.70 -5.00
C GLU A 127 7.11 7.97 -5.80
N VAL A 128 6.25 8.83 -5.24
CA VAL A 128 5.90 10.11 -5.86
C VAL A 128 7.06 11.11 -5.86
N TYR A 129 8.05 10.92 -4.98
CA TYR A 129 9.23 11.80 -4.88
C TYR A 129 10.31 11.49 -5.93
N GLY A 130 10.31 10.29 -6.50
CA GLY A 130 11.31 9.83 -7.46
C GLY A 130 12.46 9.07 -6.81
N ASP A 131 13.67 9.24 -7.33
CA ASP A 131 14.84 8.44 -7.02
C ASP A 131 15.88 9.21 -6.19
N LEU A 132 16.54 8.53 -5.27
CA LEU A 132 17.72 9.01 -4.56
C LEU A 132 18.98 8.24 -5.01
N PRO A 133 20.13 8.92 -5.15
CA PRO A 133 21.37 8.25 -5.51
C PRO A 133 21.89 7.38 -4.36
N LEU A 134 22.45 6.21 -4.70
CA LEU A 134 22.99 5.26 -3.72
C LEU A 134 24.21 5.79 -2.97
N ASP A 135 25.01 6.65 -3.61
CA ASP A 135 26.23 7.24 -3.04
C ASP A 135 25.97 8.45 -2.12
N ARG A 136 24.68 8.81 -1.91
CA ARG A 136 24.27 9.91 -1.03
C ARG A 136 23.31 9.42 0.08
N PRO A 137 23.82 8.61 1.03
CA PRO A 137 23.02 8.09 2.14
C PRO A 137 22.49 9.18 3.09
N ASP A 138 23.02 10.38 3.00
CA ASP A 138 22.60 11.57 3.74
C ASP A 138 21.31 12.21 3.22
N LEU A 139 20.85 11.85 2.02
CA LEU A 139 19.65 12.41 1.42
C LEU A 139 18.40 11.60 1.82
N PHE A 140 17.33 12.33 2.15
CA PHE A 140 16.02 11.78 2.47
C PHE A 140 14.92 12.61 1.83
N PHE A 141 13.81 11.97 1.47
CA PHE A 141 12.59 12.67 1.06
C PHE A 141 11.89 13.27 2.27
N THR A 142 11.68 14.57 2.23
CA THR A 142 10.81 15.29 3.18
C THR A 142 9.49 15.64 2.51
N GLU A 143 8.49 16.07 3.26
CA GLU A 143 7.19 16.49 2.70
C GLU A 143 7.31 17.70 1.75
N ASN A 144 8.41 18.45 1.82
CA ASN A 144 8.73 19.58 0.93
C ASN A 144 9.49 19.17 -0.33
N THR A 145 9.93 17.92 -0.44
CA THR A 145 10.61 17.42 -1.65
C THR A 145 9.65 17.51 -2.84
N PRO A 146 10.07 18.12 -3.97
CA PRO A 146 9.28 18.16 -5.20
C PRO A 146 8.92 16.77 -5.70
N LEU A 147 7.73 16.62 -6.27
CA LEU A 147 7.29 15.36 -6.87
C LEU A 147 8.00 15.15 -8.22
N HIS A 148 8.66 14.01 -8.38
CA HIS A 148 9.45 13.68 -9.58
C HIS A 148 9.32 12.19 -9.91
N THR A 149 8.18 11.80 -10.44
CA THR A 149 7.75 10.41 -10.62
C THR A 149 8.48 9.69 -11.74
N SER A 150 8.79 8.40 -11.56
CA SER A 150 9.52 7.55 -12.50
C SER A 150 8.66 6.52 -13.23
N SER A 151 7.42 6.30 -12.79
CA SER A 151 6.52 5.28 -13.35
C SER A 151 5.11 5.82 -13.57
N PRO A 152 4.28 5.18 -14.43
CA PRO A 152 2.87 5.53 -14.57
C PRO A 152 2.10 5.38 -13.25
N TYR A 153 2.43 4.37 -12.43
CA TYR A 153 1.88 4.21 -11.07
C TYR A 153 2.17 5.43 -10.19
N SER A 154 3.45 5.78 -10.03
CA SER A 154 3.83 6.92 -9.19
C SER A 154 3.27 8.24 -9.72
N SER A 155 3.15 8.40 -11.04
CA SER A 155 2.53 9.57 -11.67
C SER A 155 1.03 9.65 -11.36
N ALA A 156 0.31 8.53 -11.40
CA ALA A 156 -1.11 8.49 -11.04
C ALA A 156 -1.31 8.78 -9.54
N LYS A 157 -0.43 8.28 -8.65
CA LYS A 157 -0.47 8.58 -7.22
C LYS A 157 -0.16 10.05 -6.93
N ALA A 158 0.87 10.62 -7.57
CA ALA A 158 1.21 12.04 -7.45
C ALA A 158 0.06 12.93 -7.96
N SER A 159 -0.58 12.55 -9.06
CA SER A 159 -1.75 13.27 -9.58
C SER A 159 -2.91 13.25 -8.57
N ALA A 160 -3.18 12.11 -7.95
CA ALA A 160 -4.18 12.00 -6.88
C ALA A 160 -3.85 12.93 -5.71
N ASP A 161 -2.61 12.94 -5.23
CA ASP A 161 -2.15 13.85 -4.16
C ASP A 161 -2.39 15.32 -4.52
N LEU A 162 -2.06 15.72 -5.75
CA LEU A 162 -2.25 17.08 -6.23
C LEU A 162 -3.74 17.46 -6.29
N PHE A 163 -4.63 16.55 -6.71
CA PHE A 163 -6.08 16.79 -6.65
C PHE A 163 -6.57 16.94 -5.21
N VAL A 164 -6.13 16.12 -4.28
CA VAL A 164 -6.48 16.22 -2.86
C VAL A 164 -6.11 17.60 -2.30
N LEU A 165 -4.88 18.06 -2.54
CA LEU A 165 -4.42 19.39 -2.10
C LEU A 165 -5.16 20.53 -2.83
N ALA A 166 -5.48 20.36 -4.11
CA ALA A 166 -6.27 21.35 -4.87
C ALA A 166 -7.69 21.47 -4.30
N TYR A 167 -8.35 20.36 -3.95
CA TYR A 167 -9.69 20.39 -3.35
C TYR A 167 -9.70 21.07 -1.96
N HIS A 168 -8.65 20.85 -1.15
CA HIS A 168 -8.47 21.60 0.08
C HIS A 168 -8.38 23.11 -0.20
N ARG A 169 -7.54 23.48 -1.15
CA ARG A 169 -7.27 24.91 -1.47
C ARG A 169 -8.46 25.61 -2.13
N THR A 170 -9.20 24.88 -2.99
CA THR A 170 -10.31 25.46 -3.78
C THR A 170 -11.65 25.43 -3.03
N TYR A 171 -11.93 24.33 -2.34
CA TYR A 171 -13.24 24.09 -1.72
C TYR A 171 -13.19 24.09 -0.18
N GLY A 172 -11.99 24.21 0.42
CA GLY A 172 -11.83 24.13 1.88
C GLY A 172 -12.05 22.72 2.44
N LEU A 173 -12.00 21.66 1.61
CA LEU A 173 -12.20 20.30 2.08
C LEU A 173 -11.12 19.96 3.14
N PRO A 174 -11.49 19.44 4.32
CA PRO A 174 -10.53 19.04 5.35
C PRO A 174 -9.80 17.77 4.95
N VAL A 175 -8.60 17.90 4.39
CA VAL A 175 -7.81 16.77 3.89
C VAL A 175 -6.52 16.55 4.67
N THR A 176 -6.01 15.33 4.61
CA THR A 176 -4.64 14.97 4.95
C THR A 176 -4.12 13.92 3.97
N ILE A 177 -2.81 13.84 3.79
CA ILE A 177 -2.15 12.84 2.96
C ILE A 177 -1.07 12.15 3.79
N SER A 178 -0.97 10.82 3.70
CA SER A 178 0.22 10.09 4.14
C SER A 178 0.99 9.55 2.92
N ARG A 179 2.31 9.73 2.90
CA ARG A 179 3.21 9.10 1.94
C ARG A 179 4.05 8.09 2.69
N CYS A 180 3.87 6.81 2.40
CA CYS A 180 4.53 5.75 3.13
C CYS A 180 5.65 5.10 2.34
N SER A 181 6.62 4.56 3.06
CA SER A 181 7.63 3.65 2.55
C SER A 181 7.06 2.24 2.27
N ASN A 182 7.91 1.32 1.81
CA ASN A 182 7.50 -0.05 1.46
C ASN A 182 6.95 -0.79 2.66
N ASN A 183 5.70 -1.24 2.56
CA ASN A 183 5.05 -1.99 3.62
C ASN A 183 5.32 -3.48 3.52
N TYR A 184 5.42 -4.17 4.67
CA TYR A 184 5.44 -5.61 4.81
C TYR A 184 4.57 -6.04 5.99
N GLY A 185 4.11 -7.29 5.99
CA GLY A 185 3.27 -7.81 7.07
C GLY A 185 2.19 -8.78 6.61
N PRO A 186 1.24 -9.15 7.48
CA PRO A 186 0.11 -10.01 7.18
C PRO A 186 -0.75 -9.53 6.01
N TYR A 187 -1.32 -10.45 5.23
CA TYR A 187 -2.23 -10.19 4.10
C TYR A 187 -1.61 -9.44 2.91
N HIS A 188 -0.28 -9.35 2.82
CA HIS A 188 0.38 -8.77 1.64
C HIS A 188 0.25 -9.72 0.45
N PHE A 189 -0.22 -9.20 -0.69
CA PHE A 189 -0.56 -10.00 -1.87
C PHE A 189 0.67 -10.75 -2.43
N PRO A 190 0.55 -12.04 -2.82
CA PRO A 190 1.68 -12.91 -3.18
C PRO A 190 2.58 -12.45 -4.33
N GLU A 191 2.16 -11.50 -5.18
CA GLU A 191 3.00 -10.92 -6.24
C GLU A 191 4.05 -9.94 -5.72
N LYS A 192 3.93 -9.46 -4.48
CA LYS A 192 4.83 -8.49 -3.87
C LYS A 192 6.03 -9.19 -3.25
N LEU A 193 7.15 -8.44 -3.10
CA LEU A 193 8.47 -9.01 -2.80
C LEU A 193 8.47 -10.00 -1.62
N SER A 194 8.07 -9.57 -0.41
CA SER A 194 8.18 -10.42 0.78
C SER A 194 7.34 -11.71 0.68
N PRO A 195 6.03 -11.67 0.36
CA PRO A 195 5.25 -12.90 0.23
C PRO A 195 5.65 -13.76 -0.97
N LEU A 196 6.12 -13.15 -2.07
CA LEU A 196 6.66 -13.89 -3.21
C LEU A 196 7.86 -14.73 -2.80
N ILE A 197 8.82 -14.14 -2.06
CA ILE A 197 9.98 -14.86 -1.58
C ILE A 197 9.54 -16.02 -0.66
N ILE A 198 8.64 -15.75 0.29
CA ILE A 198 8.17 -16.77 1.24
C ILE A 198 7.51 -17.94 0.51
N SER A 199 6.56 -17.68 -0.39
CA SER A 199 5.82 -18.73 -1.10
C SER A 199 6.73 -19.58 -1.98
N ARG A 200 7.63 -18.94 -2.74
CA ARG A 200 8.57 -19.65 -3.61
C ARG A 200 9.62 -20.43 -2.82
N ALA A 201 10.17 -19.84 -1.75
CA ALA A 201 11.11 -20.54 -0.88
C ALA A 201 10.50 -21.79 -0.24
N LEU A 202 9.24 -21.72 0.22
CA LEU A 202 8.54 -22.88 0.79
C LEU A 202 8.35 -24.02 -0.21
N ASN A 203 8.21 -23.70 -1.48
CA ASN A 203 8.04 -24.66 -2.57
C ASN A 203 9.37 -25.05 -3.26
N ASP A 204 10.53 -24.60 -2.75
CA ASP A 204 11.86 -24.80 -3.35
C ASP A 204 11.96 -24.29 -4.80
N GLU A 205 11.23 -23.22 -5.11
CA GLU A 205 11.21 -22.57 -6.41
C GLU A 205 12.21 -21.42 -6.49
N THR A 206 12.65 -21.09 -7.72
CA THR A 206 13.56 -19.97 -7.95
C THR A 206 12.93 -18.63 -7.60
N ILE A 207 13.69 -17.74 -6.98
CA ILE A 207 13.27 -16.41 -6.53
C ILE A 207 13.88 -15.37 -7.48
N PRO A 208 13.06 -14.67 -8.29
CA PRO A 208 13.57 -13.68 -9.23
C PRO A 208 14.01 -12.41 -8.49
N VAL A 209 15.23 -11.96 -8.75
CA VAL A 209 15.78 -10.70 -8.27
C VAL A 209 16.06 -9.80 -9.47
N TYR A 210 15.46 -8.62 -9.52
CA TYR A 210 15.67 -7.65 -10.58
C TYR A 210 17.09 -7.08 -10.56
N GLY A 211 17.75 -7.04 -11.74
CA GLY A 211 19.09 -6.47 -11.89
C GLY A 211 20.10 -7.14 -10.97
N THR A 212 20.76 -6.37 -10.13
CA THR A 212 21.70 -6.85 -9.09
C THR A 212 21.07 -7.02 -7.72
N GLY A 213 19.83 -6.55 -7.54
CA GLY A 213 19.15 -6.53 -6.25
C GLY A 213 19.63 -5.46 -5.27
N GLU A 214 20.45 -4.48 -5.75
CA GLU A 214 21.03 -3.40 -4.94
C GLU A 214 20.05 -2.25 -4.68
N ASN A 215 18.86 -2.27 -5.29
CA ASN A 215 17.84 -1.26 -5.02
C ASN A 215 17.48 -1.24 -3.53
N VAL A 216 17.56 -0.06 -2.93
CA VAL A 216 17.32 0.16 -1.50
C VAL A 216 15.88 0.63 -1.28
N ARG A 217 15.22 0.05 -0.28
CA ARG A 217 13.88 0.45 0.16
C ARG A 217 13.87 0.59 1.68
N ASP A 218 13.10 1.54 2.18
CA ASP A 218 12.76 1.62 3.60
C ASP A 218 11.56 0.70 3.87
N TRP A 219 11.63 -0.13 4.89
CA TRP A 219 10.65 -1.18 5.19
C TRP A 219 9.85 -0.84 6.44
N LEU A 220 8.55 -0.65 6.26
CA LEU A 220 7.59 -0.27 7.31
C LEU A 220 6.63 -1.44 7.59
N HIS A 221 6.54 -1.86 8.85
CA HIS A 221 5.56 -2.87 9.23
C HIS A 221 4.14 -2.31 9.08
N VAL A 222 3.24 -3.04 8.44
CA VAL A 222 1.87 -2.58 8.11
C VAL A 222 1.07 -2.12 9.33
N TYR A 223 1.28 -2.74 10.49
CA TYR A 223 0.63 -2.31 11.74
C TYR A 223 1.07 -0.89 12.15
N ASP A 224 2.36 -0.58 12.05
CA ASP A 224 2.87 0.76 12.36
C ASP A 224 2.31 1.81 11.40
N HIS A 225 2.13 1.44 10.13
CA HIS A 225 1.45 2.28 9.16
C HIS A 225 -0.02 2.52 9.52
N CYS A 226 -0.75 1.49 9.94
CA CYS A 226 -2.14 1.64 10.41
C CYS A 226 -2.24 2.59 11.61
N VAL A 227 -1.31 2.50 12.58
CA VAL A 227 -1.23 3.43 13.72
C VAL A 227 -0.96 4.86 13.25
N ALA A 228 -0.05 5.04 12.29
CA ALA A 228 0.24 6.36 11.72
C ALA A 228 -0.99 6.97 11.05
N ILE A 229 -1.69 6.22 10.21
CA ILE A 229 -2.91 6.69 9.53
C ILE A 229 -3.99 7.09 10.54
N ASP A 230 -4.25 6.28 11.55
CA ASP A 230 -5.22 6.58 12.60
C ASP A 230 -4.88 7.90 13.32
N LEU A 231 -3.61 8.10 13.68
CA LEU A 231 -3.15 9.35 14.29
C LEU A 231 -3.34 10.56 13.35
N ILE A 232 -2.96 10.42 12.07
CA ILE A 232 -3.09 11.49 11.08
C ILE A 232 -4.56 11.83 10.85
N VAL A 233 -5.43 10.83 10.70
CA VAL A 233 -6.87 11.04 10.51
C VAL A 233 -7.48 11.79 11.67
N ARG A 234 -7.14 11.43 12.91
CA ARG A 234 -7.74 11.99 14.13
C ARG A 234 -7.10 13.30 14.60
N LYS A 235 -5.80 13.49 14.39
CA LYS A 235 -5.02 14.57 14.99
C LYS A 235 -4.17 15.36 13.99
N GLY A 236 -3.98 14.87 12.77
CA GLY A 236 -3.17 15.55 11.76
C GLY A 236 -3.73 16.92 11.38
N ARG A 237 -2.85 17.86 11.10
CA ARG A 237 -3.25 19.20 10.64
C ARG A 237 -3.89 19.12 9.27
N VAL A 238 -5.02 19.80 9.11
CA VAL A 238 -5.74 19.89 7.83
C VAL A 238 -4.87 20.54 6.76
N GLY A 239 -4.90 19.97 5.55
CA GLY A 239 -4.12 20.46 4.40
C GLY A 239 -2.69 19.93 4.34
N GLU A 240 -2.27 19.12 5.32
CA GLU A 240 -0.88 18.69 5.46
C GLU A 240 -0.62 17.27 4.89
N VAL A 241 0.63 17.11 4.44
CA VAL A 241 1.22 15.83 4.07
C VAL A 241 2.08 15.35 5.23
N TYR A 242 2.08 14.04 5.49
CA TYR A 242 2.92 13.37 6.48
C TYR A 242 3.65 12.20 5.83
N ASN A 243 4.96 12.18 5.93
CA ASN A 243 5.77 11.04 5.58
C ASN A 243 5.70 9.97 6.66
N VAL A 244 5.61 8.70 6.26
CA VAL A 244 5.51 7.55 7.17
C VAL A 244 6.59 6.53 6.79
N GLY A 245 7.72 6.55 7.46
CA GLY A 245 8.88 5.70 7.20
C GLY A 245 9.25 4.80 8.38
N GLY A 246 9.91 3.69 8.09
CA GLY A 246 10.29 2.69 9.08
C GLY A 246 11.69 2.88 9.67
N HIS A 247 12.54 3.74 9.07
CA HIS A 247 13.98 3.82 9.33
C HIS A 247 14.71 2.46 9.17
N ASN A 248 14.23 1.64 8.24
CA ASN A 248 14.70 0.27 8.00
C ASN A 248 15.14 0.09 6.54
N GLU A 249 16.09 0.89 6.08
CA GLU A 249 16.63 0.76 4.73
C GLU A 249 17.35 -0.58 4.55
N ARG A 250 16.98 -1.33 3.51
CA ARG A 250 17.60 -2.60 3.11
C ARG A 250 17.61 -2.70 1.60
N THR A 251 18.63 -3.35 1.06
CA THR A 251 18.61 -3.75 -0.36
C THR A 251 17.58 -4.87 -0.58
N ASN A 252 17.05 -4.96 -1.78
CA ASN A 252 16.16 -6.07 -2.13
C ASN A 252 16.86 -7.43 -1.92
N LEU A 253 18.15 -7.53 -2.24
CA LEU A 253 18.93 -8.76 -2.03
C LEU A 253 19.06 -9.13 -0.55
N GLU A 254 19.28 -8.13 0.33
CA GLU A 254 19.31 -8.37 1.80
C GLU A 254 17.96 -8.91 2.29
N VAL A 255 16.84 -8.36 1.81
CA VAL A 255 15.51 -8.86 2.15
C VAL A 255 15.32 -10.31 1.72
N VAL A 256 15.71 -10.65 0.47
CA VAL A 256 15.65 -12.03 -0.04
C VAL A 256 16.46 -12.98 0.83
N LYS A 257 17.72 -12.64 1.11
CA LYS A 257 18.61 -13.47 1.95
C LYS A 257 18.08 -13.63 3.37
N THR A 258 17.57 -12.55 3.98
CA THR A 258 16.99 -12.61 5.33
C THR A 258 15.83 -13.60 5.41
N VAL A 259 14.92 -13.57 4.43
CA VAL A 259 13.79 -14.50 4.39
C VAL A 259 14.24 -15.93 4.14
N LEU A 260 15.17 -16.15 3.20
CA LEU A 260 15.72 -17.48 2.92
C LEU A 260 16.38 -18.08 4.17
N HIS A 261 17.23 -17.32 4.87
CA HIS A 261 17.88 -17.77 6.10
C HIS A 261 16.86 -18.10 7.19
N ALA A 262 15.84 -17.26 7.38
CA ALA A 262 14.78 -17.51 8.37
C ALA A 262 13.97 -18.78 8.06
N LEU A 263 13.85 -19.17 6.79
CA LEU A 263 13.17 -20.39 6.35
C LEU A 263 14.11 -21.59 6.22
N ASN A 264 15.40 -21.46 6.56
CA ASN A 264 16.44 -22.47 6.36
C ASN A 264 16.53 -22.96 4.90
N LYS A 265 16.40 -22.02 3.94
CA LYS A 265 16.47 -22.29 2.50
C LYS A 265 17.79 -21.76 1.91
N PRO A 266 18.34 -22.44 0.89
CA PRO A 266 19.63 -22.07 0.32
C PRO A 266 19.53 -20.82 -0.59
N GLU A 267 20.59 -20.01 -0.61
CA GLU A 267 20.70 -18.85 -1.52
C GLU A 267 20.77 -19.26 -3.01
N SER A 268 21.01 -20.53 -3.33
CA SER A 268 20.96 -21.05 -4.71
C SER A 268 19.56 -20.95 -5.36
N LEU A 269 18.51 -20.67 -4.57
CA LEU A 269 17.17 -20.35 -5.11
C LEU A 269 17.13 -18.97 -5.76
N ILE A 270 18.10 -18.09 -5.51
CA ILE A 270 18.13 -16.74 -6.10
C ILE A 270 18.46 -16.84 -7.60
N THR A 271 17.63 -16.21 -8.43
CA THR A 271 17.86 -16.09 -9.88
C THR A 271 17.78 -14.62 -10.28
N TYR A 272 18.85 -14.09 -10.87
CA TYR A 272 18.86 -12.71 -11.36
C TYR A 272 18.14 -12.59 -12.69
N VAL A 273 17.22 -11.65 -12.79
CA VAL A 273 16.42 -11.38 -13.99
C VAL A 273 16.72 -9.99 -14.54
N THR A 274 16.33 -9.73 -15.78
CA THR A 274 16.49 -8.40 -16.39
C THR A 274 15.74 -7.36 -15.56
N ASP A 275 16.40 -6.23 -15.29
CA ASP A 275 15.80 -5.15 -14.53
C ASP A 275 14.61 -4.51 -15.25
N ARG A 276 13.66 -3.99 -14.48
CA ARG A 276 12.49 -3.30 -15.04
C ARG A 276 12.87 -1.89 -15.49
N LYS A 277 12.13 -1.35 -16.45
CA LYS A 277 12.31 0.04 -16.91
C LYS A 277 11.91 1.03 -15.81
N GLY A 278 12.70 2.09 -15.64
CA GLY A 278 12.42 3.13 -14.64
C GLY A 278 12.46 2.61 -13.19
N HIS A 279 13.35 1.66 -12.91
CA HIS A 279 13.51 1.11 -11.57
C HIS A 279 14.38 2.04 -10.70
N ASP A 280 13.76 2.79 -9.83
CA ASP A 280 14.45 3.69 -8.91
C ASP A 280 15.42 2.93 -8.00
N MET A 281 16.57 3.52 -7.75
CA MET A 281 17.65 2.86 -7.01
C MET A 281 17.46 2.94 -5.51
N ARG A 282 16.99 4.07 -4.96
CA ARG A 282 16.86 4.23 -3.52
C ARG A 282 15.64 5.08 -3.16
N TYR A 283 14.88 4.57 -2.18
CA TYR A 283 13.90 5.35 -1.44
C TYR A 283 14.29 5.41 0.03
N ALA A 284 14.33 6.62 0.57
CA ALA A 284 14.53 6.89 1.98
C ALA A 284 13.68 8.08 2.38
N ILE A 285 12.80 7.87 3.33
CA ILE A 285 11.81 8.87 3.71
C ILE A 285 12.08 9.37 5.12
N ASP A 286 11.91 10.69 5.34
CA ASP A 286 12.05 11.33 6.64
C ASP A 286 10.67 11.47 7.31
N PRO A 287 10.35 10.72 8.38
CA PRO A 287 9.10 10.80 9.12
C PRO A 287 9.13 11.81 10.28
N THR A 288 10.18 12.62 10.42
CA THR A 288 10.39 13.53 11.56
C THR A 288 9.18 14.42 11.86
N LYS A 289 8.47 14.89 10.82
CA LYS A 289 7.25 15.70 11.00
C LYS A 289 6.16 14.91 11.75
N LEU A 290 5.90 13.68 11.33
CA LEU A 290 4.93 12.82 11.99
C LEU A 290 5.33 12.49 13.43
N GLU A 291 6.61 12.19 13.64
CA GLU A 291 7.16 11.89 14.96
C GLU A 291 7.05 13.07 15.92
N THR A 292 7.40 14.27 15.46
CA THR A 292 7.43 15.48 16.31
C THR A 292 6.05 16.07 16.54
N GLU A 293 5.18 16.11 15.51
CA GLU A 293 3.86 16.71 15.63
C GLU A 293 2.83 15.78 16.30
N LEU A 294 2.87 14.49 16.01
CA LEU A 294 1.85 13.53 16.45
C LEU A 294 2.38 12.48 17.44
N GLY A 295 3.69 12.49 17.74
CA GLY A 295 4.31 11.55 18.68
C GLY A 295 4.34 10.12 18.21
N TRP A 296 4.18 9.88 16.89
CA TRP A 296 4.26 8.54 16.30
C TRP A 296 5.72 8.07 16.24
N LYS A 297 5.91 6.77 16.46
CA LYS A 297 7.19 6.08 16.20
C LYS A 297 6.88 4.66 15.77
N PRO A 298 7.66 4.09 14.81
CA PRO A 298 7.52 2.69 14.45
C PRO A 298 7.86 1.81 15.65
N LYS A 299 7.03 0.80 15.89
CA LYS A 299 7.22 -0.20 16.96
C LYS A 299 8.12 -1.34 16.48
N TYR A 300 8.04 -1.68 15.21
CA TYR A 300 8.74 -2.81 14.62
C TYR A 300 9.93 -2.33 13.79
N THR A 301 11.11 -2.90 14.08
CA THR A 301 12.23 -2.88 13.15
C THR A 301 12.05 -4.01 12.11
N PHE A 302 12.80 -3.97 11.01
CA PHE A 302 12.77 -5.07 10.04
C PHE A 302 13.12 -6.42 10.70
N ASP A 303 14.13 -6.44 11.57
CA ASP A 303 14.60 -7.65 12.24
C ASP A 303 13.59 -8.25 13.22
N THR A 304 12.73 -7.44 13.82
CA THR A 304 11.65 -7.90 14.71
C THR A 304 10.36 -8.22 13.98
N GLY A 305 10.05 -7.52 12.89
CA GLY A 305 8.80 -7.64 12.16
C GLY A 305 8.81 -8.75 11.10
N ILE A 306 9.97 -9.00 10.44
CA ILE A 306 10.02 -10.00 9.37
C ILE A 306 9.81 -11.45 9.87
N PRO A 307 10.35 -11.88 11.02
CA PRO A 307 10.03 -13.20 11.55
C PRO A 307 8.56 -13.39 11.88
N MET A 308 7.90 -12.36 12.42
CA MET A 308 6.46 -12.39 12.67
C MET A 308 5.65 -12.50 11.37
N THR A 309 6.08 -11.79 10.33
CA THR A 309 5.46 -11.85 9.01
C THR A 309 5.59 -13.26 8.42
N ILE A 310 6.80 -13.84 8.45
CA ILE A 310 7.05 -15.21 7.97
C ILE A 310 6.15 -16.20 8.73
N GLN A 311 6.11 -16.11 10.07
CA GLN A 311 5.27 -16.98 10.89
C GLN A 311 3.80 -16.87 10.50
N TRP A 312 3.31 -15.64 10.25
CA TRP A 312 1.93 -15.45 9.80
C TRP A 312 1.65 -16.20 8.49
N TYR A 313 2.56 -16.15 7.49
CA TYR A 313 2.39 -16.89 6.23
C TYR A 313 2.42 -18.40 6.42
N LEU A 314 3.25 -18.92 7.35
CA LEU A 314 3.26 -20.33 7.70
C LEU A 314 1.95 -20.79 8.34
N ASP A 315 1.38 -19.96 9.21
CA ASP A 315 0.13 -20.25 9.93
C ASP A 315 -1.14 -20.05 9.04
N ASN A 316 -1.03 -19.27 7.97
CA ASN A 316 -2.15 -18.92 7.08
C ASN A 316 -1.90 -19.38 5.63
N LYS A 317 -1.37 -20.60 5.49
CA LYS A 317 -0.98 -21.15 4.18
C LYS A 317 -2.15 -21.21 3.20
N GLU A 318 -3.33 -21.65 3.65
CA GLU A 318 -4.54 -21.73 2.84
C GLU A 318 -4.93 -20.37 2.24
N TRP A 319 -4.77 -19.26 2.98
CA TRP A 319 -5.12 -17.93 2.51
C TRP A 319 -4.33 -17.52 1.25
N TRP A 320 -3.00 -17.68 1.27
CA TRP A 320 -2.18 -17.28 0.12
C TRP A 320 -2.13 -18.34 -0.99
N GLU A 321 -2.30 -19.63 -0.69
CA GLU A 321 -2.43 -20.69 -1.70
C GLU A 321 -3.70 -20.53 -2.53
N ASN A 322 -4.83 -20.17 -1.92
CA ASN A 322 -6.07 -19.85 -2.62
C ASN A 322 -5.91 -18.67 -3.60
N ILE A 323 -5.09 -17.69 -3.24
CA ILE A 323 -4.78 -16.57 -4.13
C ILE A 323 -3.89 -17.03 -5.30
N ILE A 324 -2.83 -17.80 -5.03
CA ILE A 324 -1.87 -18.25 -6.04
C ILE A 324 -2.49 -19.20 -7.05
N SER A 325 -3.44 -20.04 -6.64
CA SER A 325 -4.12 -20.99 -7.54
C SER A 325 -5.04 -20.35 -8.59
N GLY A 326 -5.23 -19.04 -8.56
CA GLY A 326 -6.08 -18.26 -9.45
C GLY A 326 -5.34 -17.48 -10.54
N GLU A 327 -5.82 -16.26 -10.82
CA GLU A 327 -5.29 -15.37 -11.88
C GLU A 327 -3.83 -14.96 -11.70
N TYR A 328 -3.30 -15.04 -10.47
CA TYR A 328 -1.93 -14.68 -10.19
C TYR A 328 -0.92 -15.58 -10.89
N GLN A 329 -1.16 -16.90 -10.99
CA GLN A 329 -0.25 -17.82 -11.70
C GLN A 329 -0.10 -17.42 -13.17
N ASN A 330 -1.21 -17.07 -13.82
CA ASN A 330 -1.20 -16.61 -15.20
C ASN A 330 -0.40 -15.31 -15.37
N TYR A 331 -0.50 -14.40 -14.40
CA TYR A 331 0.26 -13.15 -14.42
C TYR A 331 1.77 -13.40 -14.22
N PHE A 332 2.14 -14.24 -13.25
CA PHE A 332 3.55 -14.59 -13.02
C PHE A 332 4.18 -15.24 -14.25
N GLU A 333 3.50 -16.22 -14.85
CA GLU A 333 3.93 -16.89 -16.08
C GLU A 333 4.21 -15.87 -17.21
N LYS A 334 3.24 -15.01 -17.48
CA LYS A 334 3.35 -13.95 -18.48
C LYS A 334 4.53 -13.01 -18.23
N MET A 335 4.76 -12.59 -17.00
CA MET A 335 5.77 -11.57 -16.68
C MET A 335 7.18 -12.13 -16.58
N TYR A 336 7.34 -13.32 -16.03
CA TYR A 336 8.66 -13.86 -15.71
C TYR A 336 9.11 -14.97 -16.66
N VAL A 337 8.20 -15.74 -17.24
CA VAL A 337 8.51 -16.82 -18.19
C VAL A 337 8.38 -16.34 -19.63
N GLU A 338 7.17 -15.96 -20.09
CA GLU A 338 6.94 -15.62 -21.51
C GLU A 338 7.72 -14.39 -21.99
N LYS A 339 7.89 -13.36 -21.17
CA LYS A 339 8.68 -12.18 -21.52
C LYS A 339 10.20 -12.38 -21.39
N GLY A 340 10.66 -13.61 -21.10
CA GLY A 340 12.08 -13.96 -21.02
C GLY A 340 12.84 -13.12 -19.98
N ARG A 341 12.17 -12.65 -18.94
CA ARG A 341 12.79 -11.94 -17.83
C ARG A 341 13.56 -12.89 -16.91
N ALA A 342 13.20 -14.17 -16.89
CA ALA A 342 14.04 -15.23 -16.34
C ALA A 342 15.20 -15.46 -17.32
N LYS A 343 16.44 -15.22 -16.90
CA LYS A 343 17.62 -15.70 -17.65
C LYS A 343 17.65 -17.23 -17.52
N GLU A 344 17.75 -17.95 -18.66
CA GLU A 344 18.07 -19.38 -18.70
C GLU A 344 19.40 -19.66 -17.97
#